data_2cc64e1366da645f1596acff72c891f2
#
_entry.id   2cc64e1366da645f1596acff72c891f2
#
_cell.length_a   1.000
_cell.length_b   1.000
_cell.length_c   1.000
_cell.angle_alpha   90.00
_cell.angle_beta   90.00
_cell.angle_gamma   90.00
#
_symmetry.space_group_name_H-M   'P 1'
#
loop_
_entity.id
_entity.type
_entity.pdbx_description
1 polymer ?
#
loop_
_entity_poly.entity_id
_entity_poly.type
_entity_poly.pdbx_seq_one_letter_code
_entity_poly.pdbx_strand_id
1 'polypeptide(L)'
;MPTSTSPPVDSSLVHGEVVFDETGRSFSGATVYVRLEDVSRADAPARIVAEQILQDIAHTAGTATQLQFALEGAVPDERARYAVRVHVDVDGDGQVSRGDFLSMESYPVLTYGNPNNVTVRVQELR
;
A
#
# COMPACT_ATOMS: atom_id res chain seq x y z
N MET A 1 -2.25 -26.72 16.90
CA MET A 1 -2.39 -26.01 16.64
C MET A 1 -1.98 -25.11 16.37
N PRO A 2 -1.78 -24.73 16.07
CA PRO A 2 -1.38 -23.71 15.94
C PRO A 2 -1.75 -22.87 15.50
N THR A 3 -1.59 -22.44 15.57
CA THR A 3 -2.15 -21.63 15.17
C THR A 3 -1.61 -20.48 14.64
N SER A 4 -1.68 -20.21 13.51
CA SER A 4 -1.28 -19.03 12.85
C SER A 4 -2.03 -17.86 13.39
N THR A 5 -1.33 -16.83 13.72
CA THR A 5 -1.94 -15.60 14.16
C THR A 5 -2.28 -14.70 12.97
N SER A 6 -1.77 -15.02 11.80
CA SER A 6 -2.06 -14.27 10.59
C SER A 6 -3.19 -14.93 9.83
N PRO A 7 -4.16 -14.17 9.32
CA PRO A 7 -5.20 -14.76 8.48
C PRO A 7 -4.59 -15.30 7.20
N PRO A 8 -5.19 -16.34 6.60
CA PRO A 8 -4.77 -16.78 5.28
C PRO A 8 -4.88 -15.64 4.28
N VAL A 9 -4.07 -15.68 3.24
CA VAL A 9 -4.06 -14.64 2.21
C VAL A 9 -5.44 -14.48 1.58
N ASP A 10 -6.14 -15.58 1.37
CA ASP A 10 -7.45 -15.56 0.73
C ASP A 10 -8.56 -15.01 1.63
N SER A 11 -8.29 -14.77 2.92
CA SER A 11 -9.26 -14.13 3.80
C SER A 11 -9.14 -12.62 3.80
N SER A 12 -8.09 -12.06 3.19
CA SER A 12 -7.96 -10.62 3.08
C SER A 12 -8.78 -10.09 1.93
N LEU A 13 -9.24 -8.85 2.08
CA LEU A 13 -9.99 -8.17 1.03
C LEU A 13 -9.09 -7.88 -0.16
N VAL A 14 -7.90 -7.33 0.10
CA VAL A 14 -6.88 -7.06 -0.91
C VAL A 14 -5.55 -7.48 -0.33
N HIS A 15 -4.71 -8.08 -1.16
CA HIS A 15 -3.36 -8.44 -0.74
C HIS A 15 -2.39 -8.17 -1.89
N GLY A 16 -1.11 -8.16 -1.59
CA GLY A 16 -0.11 -7.94 -2.60
C GLY A 16 1.23 -7.59 -2.00
N GLU A 17 2.01 -6.86 -2.78
CA GLU A 17 3.33 -6.44 -2.32
C GLU A 17 3.64 -5.03 -2.76
N VAL A 18 4.47 -4.37 -1.96
CA VAL A 18 5.03 -3.06 -2.28
C VAL A 18 6.46 -3.30 -2.74
N VAL A 19 6.80 -2.75 -3.90
CA VAL A 19 8.11 -2.94 -4.52
C VAL A 19 8.82 -1.60 -4.60
N PHE A 20 10.06 -1.58 -4.09
CA PHE A 20 10.93 -0.40 -4.16
C PHE A 20 11.85 -0.54 -5.34
N ASP A 21 12.00 0.54 -6.07
CA ASP A 21 12.95 0.62 -7.17
C ASP A 21 14.38 0.58 -6.62
N GLU A 22 15.28 -0.08 -7.34
CA GLU A 22 16.69 -0.15 -6.97
C GLU A 22 17.36 1.22 -6.96
N THR A 23 16.81 2.19 -7.68
CA THR A 23 17.37 3.55 -7.75
C THR A 23 17.00 4.42 -6.57
N GLY A 24 16.11 3.96 -5.69
CA GLY A 24 15.72 4.71 -4.52
C GLY A 24 16.83 4.80 -3.50
N ARG A 25 16.78 5.85 -2.67
CA ARG A 25 17.78 6.07 -1.61
C ARG A 25 17.61 5.06 -0.50
N SER A 26 18.71 4.76 0.17
CA SER A 26 18.65 3.92 1.37
C SER A 26 17.98 4.65 2.52
N PHE A 27 17.25 3.91 3.32
CA PHE A 27 16.64 4.43 4.55
C PHE A 27 16.41 3.29 5.54
N SER A 28 16.14 3.64 6.78
CA SER A 28 15.77 2.69 7.82
C SER A 28 14.78 3.35 8.77
N GLY A 29 14.04 2.53 9.49
CA GLY A 29 13.08 3.03 10.48
C GLY A 29 11.88 3.73 9.87
N ALA A 30 11.56 3.44 8.61
CA ALA A 30 10.42 4.06 7.94
C ALA A 30 9.12 3.38 8.32
N THR A 31 8.03 4.12 8.20
CA THR A 31 6.67 3.59 8.36
C THR A 31 6.00 3.56 7.00
N VAL A 32 5.44 2.41 6.64
CA VAL A 32 4.74 2.24 5.37
C VAL A 32 3.24 2.17 5.64
N TYR A 33 2.50 3.07 5.00
CA TYR A 33 1.04 3.10 5.06
C TYR A 33 0.51 2.51 3.76
N VAL A 34 -0.17 1.37 3.86
CA VAL A 34 -0.86 0.76 2.72
C VAL A 34 -2.34 1.00 2.92
N ARG A 35 -2.98 1.70 1.99
CA ARG A 35 -4.36 2.13 2.13
C ARG A 35 -5.20 1.65 0.97
N LEU A 36 -6.38 1.16 1.30
CA LEU A 36 -7.43 0.89 0.33
C LEU A 36 -8.36 2.10 0.34
N GLU A 37 -8.50 2.75 -0.80
CA GLU A 37 -9.27 3.97 -0.92
C GLU A 37 -10.46 3.78 -1.84
N ASP A 38 -11.58 4.39 -1.46
CA ASP A 38 -12.73 4.54 -2.34
C ASP A 38 -12.50 5.81 -3.15
N VAL A 39 -12.31 5.65 -4.45
CA VAL A 39 -11.99 6.74 -5.37
C VAL A 39 -13.15 7.01 -6.32
N SER A 40 -14.36 6.66 -5.92
CA SER A 40 -15.54 6.74 -6.77
C SER A 40 -15.87 8.16 -7.21
N ARG A 41 -15.51 9.15 -6.39
CA ARG A 41 -15.80 10.55 -6.69
C ARG A 41 -14.55 11.26 -7.15
N ALA A 42 -14.58 11.74 -8.38
CA ALA A 42 -13.45 12.48 -8.93
C ALA A 42 -13.30 13.87 -8.33
N ASP A 43 -14.39 14.42 -7.79
CA ASP A 43 -14.44 15.79 -7.28
C ASP A 43 -14.30 15.88 -5.76
N ALA A 44 -13.97 14.77 -5.11
CA ALA A 44 -13.83 14.71 -3.65
C ALA A 44 -12.59 13.92 -3.28
N PRO A 45 -12.01 14.16 -2.10
CA PRO A 45 -10.90 13.34 -1.63
C PRO A 45 -11.31 11.88 -1.52
N ALA A 46 -10.37 11.00 -1.79
CA ALA A 46 -10.57 9.56 -1.62
C ALA A 46 -10.82 9.25 -0.15
N ARG A 47 -11.72 8.30 0.10
CA ARG A 47 -12.02 7.85 1.45
C ARG A 47 -11.23 6.58 1.75
N ILE A 48 -10.53 6.57 2.87
CA ILE A 48 -9.79 5.38 3.29
C ILE A 48 -10.78 4.38 3.89
N VAL A 49 -10.84 3.19 3.31
CA VAL A 49 -11.75 2.14 3.78
C VAL A 49 -11.01 1.01 4.49
N ALA A 50 -9.71 0.88 4.30
CA ALA A 50 -8.88 -0.07 5.02
C ALA A 50 -7.44 0.42 5.00
N GLU A 51 -6.66 0.03 6.01
CA GLU A 51 -5.28 0.46 6.11
C GLU A 51 -4.47 -0.60 6.83
N GLN A 52 -3.24 -0.81 6.36
CA GLN A 52 -2.24 -1.59 7.09
C GLN A 52 -1.00 -0.72 7.26
N ILE A 53 -0.44 -0.72 8.45
CA ILE A 53 0.76 0.06 8.77
C ILE A 53 1.89 -0.91 9.05
N LEU A 54 2.99 -0.76 8.30
CA LEU A 54 4.20 -1.57 8.46
C LEU A 54 5.29 -0.68 9.05
N GLN A 55 5.85 -1.09 10.18
CA GLN A 55 6.83 -0.27 10.91
C GLN A 55 8.24 -0.83 10.78
N ASP A 56 9.21 0.03 11.02
CA ASP A 56 10.64 -0.34 11.02
C ASP A 56 11.09 -0.93 9.69
N ILE A 57 10.68 -0.28 8.61
CA ILE A 57 11.03 -0.74 7.28
C ILE A 57 12.33 -0.08 6.82
N ALA A 58 13.20 -0.87 6.20
CA ALA A 58 14.46 -0.40 5.65
C ALA A 58 14.59 -0.81 4.20
N HIS A 59 15.34 -0.02 3.46
CA HIS A 59 15.64 -0.27 2.06
C HIS A 59 17.09 0.14 1.80
N THR A 60 17.81 -0.69 1.06
CA THR A 60 19.19 -0.41 0.68
C THR A 60 19.23 -0.12 -0.82
N ALA A 61 19.76 1.05 -1.17
CA ALA A 61 19.91 1.44 -2.57
C ALA A 61 20.73 0.39 -3.33
N GLY A 62 20.34 0.10 -4.55
CA GLY A 62 20.97 -0.91 -5.37
C GLY A 62 20.42 -2.31 -5.16
N THR A 63 19.47 -2.49 -4.25
CA THR A 63 18.79 -3.77 -4.02
C THR A 63 17.29 -3.61 -4.23
N ALA A 64 16.63 -4.69 -4.61
CA ALA A 64 15.19 -4.71 -4.70
C ALA A 64 14.62 -5.05 -3.32
N THR A 65 13.62 -4.31 -2.89
CA THR A 65 12.92 -4.56 -1.63
C THR A 65 11.45 -4.80 -1.91
N GLN A 66 10.92 -5.87 -1.35
CA GLN A 66 9.52 -6.25 -1.50
C GLN A 66 8.91 -6.41 -0.12
N LEU A 67 7.76 -5.79 0.09
CA LEU A 67 7.02 -5.88 1.35
C LEU A 67 5.64 -6.44 1.05
N GLN A 68 5.25 -7.47 1.78
CA GLN A 68 3.92 -8.06 1.62
C GLN A 68 2.91 -7.33 2.47
N PHE A 69 1.71 -7.17 1.95
CA PHE A 69 0.62 -6.54 2.70
C PHE A 69 -0.68 -7.30 2.49
N ALA A 70 -1.57 -7.11 3.46
CA ALA A 70 -2.93 -7.61 3.38
C ALA A 70 -3.86 -6.58 4.02
N LEU A 71 -4.92 -6.25 3.30
CA LEU A 71 -5.90 -5.27 3.76
C LEU A 71 -7.20 -6.02 4.05
N GLU A 72 -7.74 -5.81 5.22
CA GLU A 72 -8.98 -6.42 5.65
C GLU A 72 -10.05 -5.35 5.80
N GLY A 73 -11.29 -5.73 5.53
CA GLY A 73 -12.37 -4.78 5.64
C GLY A 73 -13.69 -5.41 5.27
N ALA A 74 -14.71 -4.58 5.20
CA ALA A 74 -16.05 -5.01 4.84
C ALA A 74 -16.13 -5.39 3.37
N VAL A 75 -17.15 -6.17 3.02
CA VAL A 75 -17.43 -6.52 1.64
C VAL A 75 -17.55 -5.23 0.81
N PRO A 76 -16.86 -5.14 -0.31
CA PRO A 76 -16.90 -3.91 -1.10
C PRO A 76 -18.25 -3.68 -1.76
N ASP A 77 -18.56 -2.42 -1.97
CA ASP A 77 -19.72 -2.03 -2.77
C ASP A 77 -19.34 -2.21 -4.23
N GLU A 78 -20.05 -3.07 -4.95
CA GLU A 78 -19.72 -3.35 -6.35
C GLU A 78 -19.92 -2.16 -7.28
N ARG A 79 -20.53 -1.09 -6.80
CA ARG A 79 -20.68 0.15 -7.57
C ARG A 79 -19.56 1.13 -7.32
N ALA A 80 -18.78 0.92 -6.26
CA ALA A 80 -17.69 1.82 -5.91
C ALA A 80 -16.41 1.43 -6.65
N ARG A 81 -15.51 2.39 -6.79
CA ARG A 81 -14.19 2.18 -7.36
C ARG A 81 -13.16 2.24 -6.26
N TYR A 82 -12.30 1.23 -6.22
CA TYR A 82 -11.28 1.12 -5.18
C TYR A 82 -9.91 1.09 -5.79
N ALA A 83 -8.95 1.67 -5.08
CA ALA A 83 -7.55 1.63 -5.48
C ALA A 83 -6.68 1.54 -4.24
N VAL A 84 -5.49 0.95 -4.41
CA VAL A 84 -4.49 0.86 -3.35
C VAL A 84 -3.51 2.02 -3.50
N ARG A 85 -3.22 2.67 -2.39
CA ARG A 85 -2.23 3.74 -2.32
C ARG A 85 -1.23 3.44 -1.22
N VAL A 86 0.05 3.68 -1.50
CA VAL A 86 1.13 3.42 -0.56
C VAL A 86 1.93 4.69 -0.34
N HIS A 87 2.20 4.98 0.92
CA HIS A 87 3.08 6.06 1.34
C HIS A 87 4.12 5.50 2.30
N VAL A 88 5.40 5.71 1.97
CA VAL A 88 6.52 5.32 2.82
C VAL A 88 7.02 6.60 3.49
N ASP A 89 6.76 6.72 4.78
CA ASP A 89 7.12 7.89 5.58
C ASP A 89 8.52 7.66 6.15
N VAL A 90 9.51 8.24 5.48
CA VAL A 90 10.91 7.99 5.82
C VAL A 90 11.34 8.80 7.03
N ASP A 91 10.85 10.03 7.17
CA ASP A 91 11.24 10.92 8.25
C ASP A 91 10.34 10.86 9.48
N GLY A 92 9.28 10.07 9.43
CA GLY A 92 8.42 9.84 10.58
C GLY A 92 7.50 10.97 10.97
N ASP A 93 7.29 11.95 10.09
CA ASP A 93 6.46 13.11 10.41
C ASP A 93 4.97 12.89 10.12
N GLY A 94 4.61 11.75 9.55
CA GLY A 94 3.23 11.42 9.22
C GLY A 94 2.69 12.12 7.98
N GLN A 95 3.50 12.91 7.32
CA GLN A 95 3.09 13.69 6.15
C GLN A 95 3.95 13.34 4.95
N VAL A 96 3.37 13.51 3.75
CA VAL A 96 4.10 13.29 2.51
C VAL A 96 5.09 14.45 2.32
N SER A 97 6.37 14.12 2.19
CA SER A 97 7.42 15.11 2.07
C SER A 97 8.55 14.57 1.19
N ARG A 98 9.48 15.45 0.84
CA ARG A 98 10.65 15.06 0.06
C ARG A 98 11.43 13.97 0.78
N GLY A 99 11.89 12.99 0.03
CA GLY A 99 12.61 11.85 0.57
C GLY A 99 11.70 10.68 0.93
N ASP A 100 10.41 10.91 1.03
CA ASP A 100 9.44 9.83 1.17
C ASP A 100 9.26 9.11 -0.15
N PHE A 101 8.67 7.93 -0.10
CA PHE A 101 8.30 7.20 -1.31
C PHE A 101 6.77 7.14 -1.40
N LEU A 102 6.27 7.16 -2.61
CA LEU A 102 4.83 7.21 -2.85
C LEU A 102 4.48 6.39 -4.09
N SER A 103 3.33 5.72 -4.06
CA SER A 103 2.79 5.12 -5.27
C SER A 103 2.35 6.22 -6.23
N MET A 104 2.84 6.18 -7.45
CA MET A 104 2.61 7.24 -8.44
C MET A 104 1.51 6.91 -9.44
N GLU A 105 1.14 5.64 -9.51
CA GLU A 105 0.11 5.18 -10.42
C GLU A 105 -1.14 4.79 -9.65
N SER A 106 -2.26 4.74 -10.34
CA SER A 106 -3.47 4.16 -9.77
C SER A 106 -3.37 2.64 -9.83
N TYR A 107 -3.74 1.99 -8.75
CA TYR A 107 -3.75 0.52 -8.67
C TYR A 107 -5.17 0.06 -8.35
N PRO A 108 -6.06 0.02 -9.35
CA PRO A 108 -7.46 -0.35 -9.12
C PRO A 108 -7.60 -1.81 -8.72
N VAL A 109 -8.51 -2.06 -7.79
CA VAL A 109 -8.75 -3.39 -7.23
C VAL A 109 -10.24 -3.60 -6.99
N LEU A 110 -10.64 -4.84 -6.82
CA LEU A 110 -11.91 -5.32 -6.27
C LEU A 110 -13.11 -5.22 -7.21
N THR A 111 -13.31 -4.10 -7.89
CA THR A 111 -14.53 -3.89 -8.68
C THR A 111 -14.21 -3.63 -10.14
N TYR A 112 -15.23 -3.72 -10.99
CA TYR A 112 -15.11 -3.45 -12.42
C TYR A 112 -14.09 -4.38 -13.11
N GLY A 113 -14.03 -5.65 -12.66
CA GLY A 113 -13.13 -6.61 -13.26
C GLY A 113 -11.69 -6.56 -12.75
N ASN A 114 -11.41 -5.70 -11.78
CA ASN A 114 -10.06 -5.58 -11.23
C ASN A 114 -9.79 -6.68 -10.19
N PRO A 115 -8.54 -7.13 -10.07
CA PRO A 115 -8.21 -8.21 -9.15
C PRO A 115 -8.21 -7.75 -7.69
N ASN A 116 -8.11 -8.73 -6.79
CA ASN A 116 -7.91 -8.46 -5.36
C ASN A 116 -6.45 -8.61 -4.94
N ASN A 117 -5.54 -8.80 -5.87
CA ASN A 117 -4.10 -8.78 -5.59
C ASN A 117 -3.43 -7.75 -6.47
N VAL A 118 -2.34 -7.17 -5.99
CA VAL A 118 -1.70 -6.08 -6.70
C VAL A 118 -0.24 -5.94 -6.27
N THR A 119 0.60 -5.57 -7.23
CA THR A 119 1.99 -5.18 -6.96
C THR A 119 2.08 -3.67 -7.13
N VAL A 120 2.39 -2.98 -6.05
CA VAL A 120 2.44 -1.53 -6.02
C VAL A 120 3.89 -1.06 -6.05
N ARG A 121 4.23 -0.26 -7.02
CA ARG A 121 5.55 0.34 -7.12
C ARG A 121 5.54 1.72 -6.49
N VAL A 122 6.54 1.97 -5.64
CA VAL A 122 6.70 3.28 -5.03
C VAL A 122 7.96 3.94 -5.55
N GLN A 123 7.92 5.25 -5.65
CA GLN A 123 9.03 6.06 -6.14
C GLN A 123 9.34 7.15 -5.15
N GLU A 124 10.62 7.50 -5.09
CA GLU A 124 11.09 8.56 -4.20
C GLU A 124 10.61 9.92 -4.68
N LEU A 125 10.13 10.72 -3.75
CA LEU A 125 9.76 12.11 -4.00
C LEU A 125 10.99 13.00 -3.91
N ARG A 126 11.25 13.74 -4.95
CA ARG A 126 12.43 14.59 -5.05
C ARG A 126 12.08 16.07 -5.05
#